data_b9f2881607eedc71a7afb5656f6e9835
#
_entry.id   b9f2881607eedc71a7afb5656f6e9835
#
_cell.length_a   1.000
_cell.length_b   1.000
_cell.length_c   1.000
_cell.angle_alpha   90.00
_cell.angle_beta   90.00
_cell.angle_gamma   90.00
#
_symmetry.space_group_name_H-M   'P 1'
#
loop_
_entity.id
_entity.type
_entity.pdbx_description
1 polymer ?
#
loop_
_entity_poly.entity_id
_entity_poly.type
_entity_poly.pdbx_seq_one_letter_code
_entity_poly.pdbx_strand_id
1 'polypeptide(L)'
;MKFISPPSKGTSLTFKCKVGITVIWLLLGAVLGYLFLVIAFCLPTNRMRSHLESTPDVFYNGSVALVKDDLATHLDYLTEATILSEAIYDGNESPFVKAAAIYSVLPPEGDENWSYRKLISSLSATNESAHGPYDRYWQGQLAILRPLLLLLDYKDILRLNMLVQLFLMLWIAHLLSCHSLTHLLFPLALMFCSLTPIATGICLQYTPCFLIMAIGCVVLLRHTNIINKFNWLFFLSLGMATSYFDFLTYPLVTLGIPLILYLQLETSSPSQRFFQITTCSLSWGIGYIGFWAEKWLLGSVILQENLF
;
A
#
# COMPACT_ATOMS: atom_id res chain seq x y z
N MET A 1 -23.67 -22.81 19.10
CA MET A 1 -24.26 -21.59 18.50
C MET A 1 -24.52 -20.59 19.62
N LYS A 2 -23.65 -19.61 19.85
CA LYS A 2 -23.97 -18.48 20.72
C LYS A 2 -24.66 -17.44 19.84
N PHE A 3 -25.95 -17.29 19.99
CA PHE A 3 -26.71 -16.19 19.41
C PHE A 3 -26.14 -14.88 19.98
N ILE A 4 -25.55 -14.08 19.11
CA ILE A 4 -25.14 -12.72 19.43
C ILE A 4 -26.45 -11.94 19.59
N SER A 5 -26.69 -11.43 20.80
CA SER A 5 -27.81 -10.55 21.09
C SER A 5 -27.83 -9.36 20.14
N PRO A 6 -29.01 -8.86 19.72
CA PRO A 6 -29.12 -7.71 18.84
C PRO A 6 -28.39 -6.51 19.48
N PRO A 7 -27.67 -5.70 18.67
CA PRO A 7 -26.92 -4.59 19.19
C PRO A 7 -27.85 -3.64 19.95
N SER A 8 -27.48 -3.32 21.20
CA SER A 8 -28.11 -2.24 21.95
C SER A 8 -28.15 -0.99 21.06
N LYS A 9 -29.25 -0.24 21.09
CA LYS A 9 -29.40 1.08 20.43
C LYS A 9 -28.34 2.05 20.97
N GLY A 10 -27.09 1.87 20.53
CA GLY A 10 -26.04 2.86 20.74
C GLY A 10 -26.42 4.11 19.95
N THR A 11 -26.29 5.27 20.57
CA THR A 11 -26.52 6.59 19.98
C THR A 11 -25.83 6.66 18.62
N SER A 12 -26.62 6.61 17.54
CA SER A 12 -26.09 6.75 16.18
C SER A 12 -25.50 8.15 16.04
N LEU A 13 -24.20 8.23 15.75
CA LEU A 13 -23.54 9.50 15.48
C LEU A 13 -24.31 10.26 14.39
N THR A 14 -24.57 11.53 14.61
CA THR A 14 -25.22 12.39 13.60
C THR A 14 -24.36 12.49 12.35
N PHE A 15 -24.96 12.74 11.21
CA PHE A 15 -24.24 12.90 9.93
C PHE A 15 -23.12 13.96 10.04
N LYS A 16 -23.41 15.12 10.66
CA LYS A 16 -22.41 16.19 10.87
C LYS A 16 -21.21 15.70 11.69
N CYS A 17 -21.46 14.89 12.71
CA CYS A 17 -20.38 14.33 13.54
C CYS A 17 -19.52 13.35 12.72
N LYS A 18 -20.10 12.50 11.89
CA LYS A 18 -19.36 11.59 11.00
C LYS A 18 -18.49 12.36 10.02
N VAL A 19 -19.03 13.42 9.40
CA VAL A 19 -18.24 14.28 8.48
C VAL A 19 -17.07 14.92 9.22
N GLY A 20 -17.28 15.49 10.39
CA GLY A 20 -16.20 16.07 11.19
C GLY A 20 -15.11 15.06 11.54
N ILE A 21 -15.49 13.85 11.99
CA ILE A 21 -14.53 12.77 12.28
C ILE A 21 -13.78 12.36 11.01
N THR A 22 -14.45 12.24 9.86
CA THR A 22 -13.79 11.90 8.58
C THR A 22 -12.71 12.93 8.23
N VAL A 23 -13.01 14.22 8.30
CA VAL A 23 -12.04 15.28 7.99
C VAL A 23 -10.84 15.23 8.95
N ILE A 24 -11.11 15.12 10.26
CA ILE A 24 -10.03 15.03 11.27
C ILE A 24 -9.18 13.78 11.03
N TRP A 25 -9.80 12.64 10.67
CA TRP A 25 -9.10 11.38 10.44
C TRP A 25 -8.19 11.43 9.21
N LEU A 26 -8.66 12.06 8.12
CA LEU A 26 -7.88 12.33 6.92
C LEU A 26 -6.67 13.21 7.27
N LEU A 27 -6.89 14.39 7.83
CA LEU A 27 -5.81 15.33 8.18
C LEU A 27 -4.77 14.70 9.14
N LEU A 28 -5.23 13.97 10.16
CA LEU A 28 -4.33 13.27 11.07
C LEU A 28 -3.50 12.20 10.35
N GLY A 29 -4.14 11.44 9.46
CA GLY A 29 -3.48 10.45 8.62
C GLY A 29 -2.43 11.07 7.72
N ALA A 30 -2.73 12.20 7.05
CA ALA A 30 -1.79 12.91 6.19
C ALA A 30 -0.56 13.42 6.97
N VAL A 31 -0.78 14.02 8.12
CA VAL A 31 0.33 14.48 9.00
C VAL A 31 1.19 13.30 9.44
N LEU A 32 0.59 12.20 9.90
CA LEU A 32 1.34 11.02 10.34
C LEU A 32 2.07 10.35 9.17
N GLY A 33 1.40 10.17 8.03
CA GLY A 33 2.00 9.59 6.83
C GLY A 33 3.20 10.40 6.32
N TYR A 34 3.06 11.73 6.30
CA TYR A 34 4.16 12.62 5.94
C TYR A 34 5.33 12.54 6.93
N LEU A 35 5.06 12.54 8.24
CA LEU A 35 6.10 12.40 9.25
C LEU A 35 6.85 11.07 9.15
N PHE A 36 6.17 9.96 8.83
CA PHE A 36 6.85 8.68 8.60
C PHE A 36 7.80 8.76 7.42
N LEU A 37 7.43 9.42 6.32
CA LEU A 37 8.32 9.65 5.19
C LEU A 37 9.50 10.55 5.57
N VAL A 38 9.27 11.66 6.29
CA VAL A 38 10.36 12.54 6.77
C VAL A 38 11.36 11.76 7.62
N ILE A 39 10.89 10.95 8.57
CA ILE A 39 11.76 10.09 9.39
C ILE A 39 12.55 9.11 8.52
N ALA A 40 11.89 8.48 7.53
CA ALA A 40 12.57 7.58 6.61
C ALA A 40 13.66 8.32 5.80
N PHE A 41 13.40 9.54 5.33
CA PHE A 41 14.39 10.34 4.60
C PHE A 41 15.51 10.94 5.48
N CYS A 42 15.41 10.88 6.81
CA CYS A 42 16.52 11.15 7.72
C CYS A 42 17.53 9.99 7.82
N LEU A 43 17.19 8.79 7.33
CA LEU A 43 18.07 7.63 7.41
C LEU A 43 19.22 7.71 6.39
N PRO A 44 20.45 7.27 6.78
CA PRO A 44 21.61 7.33 5.89
C PRO A 44 21.49 6.35 4.72
N THR A 45 21.88 6.78 3.52
CA THR A 45 21.72 6.01 2.28
C THR A 45 22.90 5.08 1.96
N ASN A 46 24.07 5.29 2.53
CA ASN A 46 25.29 4.53 2.20
C ASN A 46 25.10 3.00 2.31
N ARG A 47 24.53 2.52 3.42
CA ARG A 47 24.24 1.08 3.58
C ARG A 47 23.14 0.59 2.65
N MET A 48 22.12 1.41 2.40
CA MET A 48 21.05 1.06 1.45
C MET A 48 21.62 0.87 0.05
N ARG A 49 22.55 1.74 -0.37
CA ARG A 49 23.26 1.62 -1.67
C ARG A 49 24.05 0.33 -1.74
N SER A 50 24.87 0.00 -0.72
CA SER A 50 25.65 -1.25 -0.71
C SER A 50 24.78 -2.50 -0.79
N HIS A 51 23.59 -2.51 -0.14
CA HIS A 51 22.64 -3.62 -0.22
C HIS A 51 21.91 -3.72 -1.57
N LEU A 52 22.04 -2.71 -2.44
CA LEU A 52 21.49 -2.72 -3.80
C LEU A 52 22.55 -2.95 -4.88
N GLU A 53 23.85 -2.97 -4.57
CA GLU A 53 24.93 -3.09 -5.57
C GLU A 53 24.82 -4.32 -6.48
N SER A 54 24.34 -5.45 -5.94
CA SER A 54 24.10 -6.69 -6.70
C SER A 54 22.71 -6.78 -7.36
N THR A 55 21.88 -5.74 -7.21
CA THR A 55 20.48 -5.77 -7.64
C THR A 55 20.27 -5.40 -9.11
N PRO A 56 21.06 -4.48 -9.73
CA PRO A 56 20.81 -4.06 -11.12
C PRO A 56 20.71 -5.20 -12.12
N ASP A 57 21.46 -6.28 -11.94
CA ASP A 57 21.44 -7.44 -12.83
C ASP A 57 20.06 -8.12 -12.92
N VAL A 58 19.23 -7.98 -11.88
CA VAL A 58 17.84 -8.49 -11.88
C VAL A 58 17.01 -7.80 -12.96
N PHE A 59 17.30 -6.53 -13.25
CA PHE A 59 16.55 -5.69 -14.19
C PHE A 59 17.14 -5.66 -15.61
N TYR A 60 18.28 -6.34 -15.84
CA TYR A 60 19.00 -6.27 -17.11
C TYR A 60 18.18 -6.75 -18.33
N ASN A 61 17.35 -7.75 -18.15
CA ASN A 61 16.52 -8.30 -19.22
C ASN A 61 15.18 -7.57 -19.43
N GLY A 62 14.98 -6.41 -18.79
CA GLY A 62 13.71 -5.67 -18.85
C GLY A 62 12.56 -6.37 -18.11
N SER A 63 11.33 -6.04 -18.47
CA SER A 63 10.14 -6.66 -17.89
C SER A 63 10.06 -8.16 -18.23
N VAL A 64 9.86 -8.98 -17.20
CA VAL A 64 9.78 -10.46 -17.34
C VAL A 64 8.37 -10.91 -17.02
N ALA A 65 7.76 -11.69 -17.93
CA ALA A 65 6.55 -12.45 -17.63
C ALA A 65 6.94 -13.79 -16.99
N LEU A 66 6.36 -14.11 -15.83
CA LEU A 66 6.56 -15.42 -15.18
C LEU A 66 5.97 -16.56 -15.99
N VAL A 67 4.89 -16.29 -16.72
CA VAL A 67 4.29 -17.18 -17.71
C VAL A 67 4.33 -16.47 -19.04
N LYS A 68 4.90 -17.12 -20.06
CA LYS A 68 5.03 -16.56 -21.41
C LYS A 68 3.66 -16.12 -21.94
N ASP A 69 3.61 -14.91 -22.48
CA ASP A 69 2.42 -14.28 -23.08
C ASP A 69 1.23 -14.02 -22.12
N ASP A 70 1.44 -14.15 -20.78
CA ASP A 70 0.43 -13.84 -19.78
C ASP A 70 0.73 -12.50 -19.10
N LEU A 71 -0.05 -11.46 -19.44
CA LEU A 71 0.09 -10.10 -18.89
C LEU A 71 -0.10 -10.04 -17.38
N ALA A 72 -0.92 -10.91 -16.79
CA ALA A 72 -1.15 -10.96 -15.35
C ALA A 72 0.08 -11.40 -14.55
N THR A 73 1.07 -11.96 -15.21
CA THR A 73 2.32 -12.44 -14.59
C THR A 73 3.53 -11.54 -14.89
N HIS A 74 3.31 -10.40 -15.55
CA HIS A 74 4.38 -9.42 -15.80
C HIS A 74 4.85 -8.79 -14.49
N LEU A 75 6.18 -8.77 -14.31
CA LEU A 75 6.83 -8.01 -13.25
C LEU A 75 7.10 -6.59 -13.78
N ASP A 76 6.59 -5.59 -13.09
CA ASP A 76 6.81 -4.19 -13.46
C ASP A 76 8.18 -3.70 -12.93
N TYR A 77 9.22 -4.08 -13.64
CA TYR A 77 10.58 -3.67 -13.29
C TYR A 77 10.85 -2.18 -13.45
N LEU A 78 10.05 -1.47 -14.27
CA LEU A 78 10.16 -0.03 -14.42
C LEU A 78 9.80 0.69 -13.12
N THR A 79 8.65 0.37 -12.57
CA THR A 79 8.20 0.95 -11.30
C THR A 79 9.06 0.46 -10.13
N GLU A 80 9.44 -0.81 -10.13
CA GLU A 80 10.31 -1.39 -9.10
C GLU A 80 11.67 -0.66 -9.04
N ALA A 81 12.33 -0.46 -10.17
CA ALA A 81 13.58 0.29 -10.25
C ALA A 81 13.42 1.76 -9.81
N THR A 82 12.25 2.36 -10.10
CA THR A 82 11.93 3.72 -9.65
C THR A 82 11.82 3.78 -8.12
N ILE A 83 11.08 2.86 -7.50
CA ILE A 83 10.96 2.75 -6.03
C ILE A 83 12.33 2.60 -5.37
N LEU A 84 13.19 1.73 -5.91
CA LEU A 84 14.54 1.51 -5.38
C LEU A 84 15.42 2.75 -5.56
N SER A 85 15.32 3.46 -6.71
CA SER A 85 16.01 4.71 -6.97
C SER A 85 15.59 5.81 -5.98
N GLU A 86 14.30 5.95 -5.72
CA GLU A 86 13.74 6.88 -4.72
C GLU A 86 14.22 6.53 -3.30
N ALA A 87 14.29 5.22 -2.98
CA ALA A 87 14.74 4.77 -1.69
C ALA A 87 16.19 5.15 -1.36
N ILE A 88 17.07 5.24 -2.37
CA ILE A 88 18.50 5.57 -2.18
C ILE A 88 18.85 6.99 -2.61
N TYR A 89 17.86 7.83 -2.94
CA TYR A 89 18.11 9.22 -3.29
C TYR A 89 18.73 9.99 -2.13
N ASP A 90 19.85 10.69 -2.42
CA ASP A 90 20.69 11.38 -1.45
C ASP A 90 21.10 12.78 -1.93
N GLY A 91 20.14 13.56 -2.41
CA GLY A 91 20.36 14.95 -2.78
C GLY A 91 20.52 15.86 -1.55
N ASN A 92 20.82 17.14 -1.78
CA ASN A 92 21.08 18.13 -0.75
C ASN A 92 19.85 18.71 -0.08
N GLU A 93 18.64 18.37 -0.58
CA GLU A 93 17.38 18.88 -0.07
C GLU A 93 17.13 18.38 1.37
N SER A 94 16.37 19.17 2.13
CA SER A 94 15.99 18.75 3.48
C SER A 94 15.10 17.49 3.45
N PRO A 95 15.09 16.66 4.50
CA PRO A 95 14.21 15.50 4.58
C PRO A 95 12.72 15.84 4.38
N PHE A 96 12.31 17.06 4.77
CA PHE A 96 10.95 17.57 4.54
C PHE A 96 10.65 17.72 3.05
N VAL A 97 11.56 18.35 2.29
CA VAL A 97 11.41 18.52 0.84
C VAL A 97 11.47 17.16 0.14
N LYS A 98 12.44 16.29 0.50
CA LYS A 98 12.53 14.93 -0.04
C LYS A 98 11.25 14.11 0.16
N ALA A 99 10.61 14.20 1.33
CA ALA A 99 9.36 13.51 1.64
C ALA A 99 8.15 14.08 0.86
N ALA A 100 8.18 15.37 0.53
CA ALA A 100 7.13 16.00 -0.27
C ALA A 100 7.28 15.72 -1.77
N ALA A 101 8.49 15.84 -2.31
CA ALA A 101 8.78 15.72 -3.74
C ALA A 101 9.06 14.28 -4.21
N ILE A 102 9.60 13.42 -3.32
CA ILE A 102 10.02 12.05 -3.67
C ILE A 102 10.94 12.06 -4.91
N TYR A 103 12.14 12.58 -4.74
CA TYR A 103 13.08 12.65 -5.85
C TYR A 103 13.67 11.30 -6.24
N SER A 104 13.98 11.16 -7.52
CA SER A 104 14.79 10.07 -8.05
C SER A 104 15.74 10.56 -9.11
N VAL A 105 16.87 9.87 -9.26
CA VAL A 105 17.85 10.18 -10.32
C VAL A 105 17.24 9.86 -11.68
N LEU A 106 17.44 10.75 -12.66
CA LEU A 106 17.03 10.54 -14.04
C LEU A 106 18.12 9.77 -14.78
N PRO A 107 17.80 8.63 -15.43
CA PRO A 107 18.78 7.90 -16.22
C PRO A 107 19.14 8.70 -17.49
N PRO A 108 20.31 8.46 -18.09
CA PRO A 108 20.66 9.02 -19.40
C PRO A 108 19.61 8.64 -20.47
N GLU A 109 19.45 9.49 -21.48
CA GLU A 109 18.54 9.23 -22.61
C GLU A 109 18.86 7.91 -23.32
N GLY A 110 17.85 7.20 -23.75
CA GLY A 110 17.92 5.92 -24.45
C GLY A 110 16.89 4.92 -23.93
N ASP A 111 16.26 4.14 -24.81
CA ASP A 111 15.11 3.31 -24.47
C ASP A 111 15.47 1.90 -23.97
N GLU A 112 16.65 1.38 -24.35
CA GLU A 112 17.04 0.03 -23.97
C GLU A 112 17.40 -0.08 -22.49
N ASN A 113 16.85 -1.09 -21.82
CA ASN A 113 17.16 -1.45 -20.42
C ASN A 113 16.97 -0.28 -19.43
N TRP A 114 15.89 0.49 -19.59
CA TRP A 114 15.63 1.68 -18.78
C TRP A 114 15.69 1.40 -17.26
N SER A 115 15.08 0.32 -16.79
CA SER A 115 15.04 -0.07 -15.37
C SER A 115 16.44 -0.34 -14.82
N TYR A 116 17.28 -1.06 -15.58
CA TYR A 116 18.68 -1.32 -15.24
C TYR A 116 19.48 -0.02 -15.16
N ARG A 117 19.38 0.83 -16.21
CA ARG A 117 20.09 2.13 -16.25
C ARG A 117 19.64 3.07 -15.13
N LYS A 118 18.33 3.10 -14.83
CA LYS A 118 17.77 3.88 -13.74
C LYS A 118 18.45 3.53 -12.41
N LEU A 119 18.57 2.26 -12.10
CA LEU A 119 19.18 1.81 -10.84
C LEU A 119 20.69 2.01 -10.81
N ILE A 120 21.40 1.70 -11.91
CA ILE A 120 22.86 1.96 -12.01
C ILE A 120 23.16 3.44 -11.85
N SER A 121 22.42 4.32 -12.54
CA SER A 121 22.60 5.78 -12.41
C SER A 121 22.36 6.24 -10.97
N SER A 122 21.38 5.66 -10.29
CA SER A 122 21.08 6.00 -8.89
C SER A 122 22.14 5.51 -7.93
N LEU A 123 22.75 4.35 -8.17
CA LEU A 123 23.85 3.80 -7.35
C LEU A 123 25.14 4.62 -7.53
N SER A 124 25.43 5.09 -8.74
CA SER A 124 26.60 5.91 -9.06
C SER A 124 26.36 7.42 -8.96
N ALA A 125 25.16 7.84 -8.51
CA ALA A 125 24.76 9.23 -8.48
C ALA A 125 25.64 10.07 -7.53
N THR A 126 25.98 11.25 -8.00
CA THR A 126 26.59 12.35 -7.23
C THR A 126 25.56 13.45 -7.03
N ASN A 127 25.88 14.46 -6.23
CA ASN A 127 25.02 15.62 -6.01
C ASN A 127 24.74 16.43 -7.30
N GLU A 128 25.54 16.24 -8.36
CA GLU A 128 25.40 16.88 -9.68
C GLU A 128 24.54 16.06 -10.66
N SER A 129 24.13 14.84 -10.27
CA SER A 129 23.33 13.98 -11.13
C SER A 129 21.95 14.58 -11.37
N ALA A 130 21.46 14.54 -12.61
CA ALA A 130 20.12 14.99 -12.95
C ALA A 130 19.08 14.19 -12.16
N HIS A 131 18.13 14.86 -11.52
CA HIS A 131 17.06 14.26 -10.74
C HIS A 131 15.74 15.00 -10.99
N GLY A 132 14.65 14.33 -10.70
CA GLY A 132 13.31 14.89 -10.85
C GLY A 132 12.36 14.44 -9.75
N PRO A 133 11.36 15.25 -9.42
CA PRO A 133 10.36 14.91 -8.44
C PRO A 133 9.38 13.86 -9.00
N TYR A 134 8.83 13.05 -8.09
CA TYR A 134 7.69 12.17 -8.34
C TYR A 134 6.61 12.43 -7.29
N ASP A 135 6.10 13.65 -7.29
CA ASP A 135 5.24 14.25 -6.26
C ASP A 135 3.76 13.86 -6.36
N ARG A 136 3.37 13.14 -7.42
CA ARG A 136 1.99 12.76 -7.71
C ARG A 136 1.39 11.80 -6.67
N TYR A 137 2.21 10.90 -6.10
CA TYR A 137 1.80 9.86 -5.16
C TYR A 137 2.52 10.00 -3.82
N TRP A 138 1.95 9.38 -2.78
CA TRP A 138 2.55 9.40 -1.44
C TRP A 138 3.88 8.65 -1.35
N GLN A 139 4.00 7.54 -2.07
CA GLN A 139 5.16 6.64 -1.99
C GLN A 139 5.41 6.13 -0.56
N GLY A 140 4.34 5.87 0.19
CA GLY A 140 4.39 5.50 1.60
C GLY A 140 5.18 4.22 1.88
N GLN A 141 5.33 3.32 0.89
CA GLN A 141 6.19 2.13 0.99
C GLN A 141 7.65 2.48 1.29
N LEU A 142 8.13 3.68 0.94
CA LEU A 142 9.49 4.14 1.27
C LEU A 142 9.70 4.26 2.78
N ALA A 143 8.64 4.54 3.56
CA ALA A 143 8.71 4.57 5.02
C ALA A 143 9.04 3.20 5.62
N ILE A 144 8.76 2.11 4.90
CA ILE A 144 9.10 0.73 5.30
C ILE A 144 10.36 0.25 4.59
N LEU A 145 10.48 0.51 3.30
CA LEU A 145 11.57 0.01 2.47
C LEU A 145 12.93 0.57 2.88
N ARG A 146 13.03 1.87 3.17
CA ARG A 146 14.30 2.51 3.58
C ARG A 146 14.89 1.89 4.86
N PRO A 147 14.16 1.73 5.98
CA PRO A 147 14.69 1.02 7.15
C PRO A 147 15.00 -0.46 6.88
N LEU A 148 14.25 -1.16 6.02
CA LEU A 148 14.58 -2.53 5.63
C LEU A 148 15.89 -2.60 4.85
N LEU A 149 16.12 -1.69 3.90
CA LEU A 149 17.36 -1.60 3.13
C LEU A 149 18.59 -1.23 3.98
N LEU A 150 18.43 -0.67 5.18
CA LEU A 150 19.54 -0.51 6.12
C LEU A 150 20.03 -1.84 6.70
N LEU A 151 19.18 -2.86 6.74
CA LEU A 151 19.41 -4.11 7.44
C LEU A 151 19.56 -5.32 6.51
N LEU A 152 18.94 -5.29 5.35
CA LEU A 152 18.74 -6.43 4.45
C LEU A 152 19.05 -6.05 3.01
N ASP A 153 19.59 -7.01 2.25
CA ASP A 153 19.69 -6.90 0.80
C ASP A 153 18.29 -6.97 0.15
N TYR A 154 18.16 -6.42 -1.04
CA TYR A 154 16.89 -6.44 -1.78
C TYR A 154 16.30 -7.83 -1.93
N LYS A 155 17.12 -8.85 -2.23
CA LYS A 155 16.67 -10.25 -2.34
C LYS A 155 16.10 -10.81 -1.04
N ASP A 156 16.66 -10.41 0.10
CA ASP A 156 16.17 -10.83 1.42
C ASP A 156 14.87 -10.12 1.79
N ILE A 157 14.71 -8.86 1.36
CA ILE A 157 13.43 -8.13 1.49
C ILE A 157 12.33 -8.86 0.70
N LEU A 158 12.60 -9.30 -0.52
CA LEU A 158 11.64 -10.09 -1.31
C LEU A 158 11.29 -11.42 -0.64
N ARG A 159 12.28 -12.14 -0.09
CA ARG A 159 12.04 -13.36 0.68
C ARG A 159 11.18 -13.12 1.92
N LEU A 160 11.50 -12.06 2.66
CA LEU A 160 10.71 -11.63 3.82
C LEU A 160 9.26 -11.31 3.42
N ASN A 161 9.08 -10.58 2.31
CA ASN A 161 7.77 -10.25 1.77
C ASN A 161 6.95 -11.51 1.47
N MET A 162 7.53 -12.50 0.79
CA MET A 162 6.87 -13.80 0.51
C MET A 162 6.45 -14.52 1.80
N LEU A 163 7.33 -14.54 2.80
CA LEU A 163 7.04 -15.17 4.10
C LEU A 163 5.90 -14.46 4.84
N VAL A 164 5.90 -13.12 4.83
CA VAL A 164 4.83 -12.31 5.45
C VAL A 164 3.49 -12.55 4.75
N GLN A 165 3.46 -12.60 3.42
CA GLN A 165 2.25 -12.88 2.65
C GLN A 165 1.69 -14.28 2.98
N LEU A 166 2.54 -15.30 2.98
CA LEU A 166 2.14 -16.66 3.34
C LEU A 166 1.62 -16.73 4.78
N PHE A 167 2.33 -16.11 5.73
CA PHE A 167 1.91 -16.05 7.12
C PHE A 167 0.53 -15.41 7.27
N LEU A 168 0.29 -14.27 6.62
CA LEU A 168 -1.00 -13.58 6.68
C LEU A 168 -2.13 -14.45 6.10
N MET A 169 -1.89 -15.16 4.99
CA MET A 169 -2.89 -16.05 4.40
C MET A 169 -3.22 -17.23 5.33
N LEU A 170 -2.21 -17.85 5.95
CA LEU A 170 -2.43 -18.90 6.94
C LEU A 170 -3.16 -18.38 8.18
N TRP A 171 -2.86 -17.17 8.60
CA TRP A 171 -3.54 -16.53 9.73
C TRP A 171 -5.00 -16.23 9.43
N ILE A 172 -5.32 -15.71 8.25
CA ILE A 172 -6.71 -15.52 7.80
C ILE A 172 -7.44 -16.87 7.77
N ALA A 173 -6.83 -17.91 7.20
CA ALA A 173 -7.42 -19.25 7.14
C ALA A 173 -7.71 -19.81 8.55
N HIS A 174 -6.79 -19.64 9.50
CA HIS A 174 -6.99 -19.98 10.90
C HIS A 174 -8.16 -19.20 11.52
N LEU A 175 -8.21 -17.88 11.33
CA LEU A 175 -9.29 -17.04 11.86
C LEU A 175 -10.65 -17.40 11.25
N LEU A 176 -10.72 -17.69 9.95
CA LEU A 176 -11.97 -18.18 9.33
C LEU A 176 -12.45 -19.47 9.96
N SER A 177 -11.55 -20.38 10.29
CA SER A 177 -11.89 -21.63 10.99
C SER A 177 -12.43 -21.35 12.41
N CYS A 178 -11.82 -20.40 13.14
CA CYS A 178 -12.29 -19.99 14.47
C CYS A 178 -13.68 -19.35 14.44
N HIS A 179 -14.04 -18.67 13.34
CA HIS A 179 -15.37 -18.06 13.15
C HIS A 179 -16.40 -18.99 12.51
N SER A 180 -16.09 -20.29 12.34
CA SER A 180 -16.95 -21.28 11.66
C SER A 180 -17.26 -20.90 10.20
N LEU A 181 -16.36 -20.18 9.54
CA LEU A 181 -16.43 -19.74 8.14
C LEU A 181 -15.55 -20.63 7.22
N THR A 182 -15.41 -21.92 7.55
CA THR A 182 -14.56 -22.86 6.80
C THR A 182 -14.93 -23.00 5.33
N HIS A 183 -16.21 -22.75 4.98
CA HIS A 183 -16.67 -22.72 3.59
C HIS A 183 -15.98 -21.63 2.74
N LEU A 184 -15.39 -20.60 3.36
CA LEU A 184 -14.63 -19.55 2.68
C LEU A 184 -13.16 -19.92 2.42
N LEU A 185 -12.65 -21.04 2.94
CA LEU A 185 -11.26 -21.44 2.74
C LEU A 185 -10.93 -21.71 1.28
N PHE A 186 -11.82 -22.38 0.55
CA PHE A 186 -11.61 -22.64 -0.89
C PHE A 186 -11.68 -21.34 -1.73
N PRO A 187 -12.69 -20.47 -1.59
CA PRO A 187 -12.65 -19.14 -2.20
C PRO A 187 -11.41 -18.30 -1.85
N LEU A 188 -10.94 -18.36 -0.59
CA LEU A 188 -9.71 -17.69 -0.17
C LEU A 188 -8.48 -18.20 -0.93
N ALA A 189 -8.35 -19.52 -1.06
CA ALA A 189 -7.25 -20.13 -1.81
C ALA A 189 -7.30 -19.76 -3.30
N LEU A 190 -8.49 -19.79 -3.94
CA LEU A 190 -8.66 -19.36 -5.32
C LEU A 190 -8.28 -17.89 -5.51
N MET A 191 -8.75 -17.01 -4.62
CA MET A 191 -8.40 -15.58 -4.64
C MET A 191 -6.89 -15.39 -4.52
N PHE A 192 -6.23 -16.09 -3.59
CA PHE A 192 -4.78 -16.02 -3.42
C PHE A 192 -4.04 -16.46 -4.69
N CYS A 193 -4.45 -17.57 -5.30
CA CYS A 193 -3.87 -18.03 -6.57
C CYS A 193 -4.11 -17.02 -7.72
N SER A 194 -5.32 -16.40 -7.77
CA SER A 194 -5.66 -15.41 -8.80
C SER A 194 -4.85 -14.12 -8.71
N LEU A 195 -4.39 -13.75 -7.50
CA LEU A 195 -3.50 -12.60 -7.29
C LEU A 195 -2.04 -12.88 -7.66
N THR A 196 -1.74 -14.04 -8.24
CA THR A 196 -0.40 -14.44 -8.65
C THR A 196 0.63 -14.25 -7.53
N PRO A 197 0.62 -15.11 -6.48
CA PRO A 197 1.39 -14.92 -5.25
C PRO A 197 2.90 -14.86 -5.47
N ILE A 198 3.40 -15.44 -6.56
CA ILE A 198 4.80 -15.31 -6.95
C ILE A 198 5.08 -13.85 -7.36
N ALA A 199 4.27 -13.26 -8.26
CA ALA A 199 4.46 -11.88 -8.69
C ALA A 199 4.32 -10.90 -7.52
N THR A 200 3.29 -11.03 -6.69
CA THR A 200 3.12 -10.16 -5.51
C THR A 200 4.23 -10.35 -4.47
N GLY A 201 4.86 -11.53 -4.44
CA GLY A 201 5.95 -11.84 -3.51
C GLY A 201 7.30 -11.26 -3.93
N ILE A 202 7.60 -11.20 -5.24
CA ILE A 202 8.91 -10.81 -5.78
C ILE A 202 8.93 -9.46 -6.49
N CYS A 203 7.81 -8.74 -6.53
CA CYS A 203 7.71 -7.37 -7.03
C CYS A 203 7.05 -6.50 -5.96
N LEU A 204 7.83 -5.57 -5.38
CA LEU A 204 7.38 -4.72 -4.26
C LEU A 204 6.24 -3.80 -4.65
N GLN A 205 6.12 -3.46 -5.93
CA GLN A 205 5.00 -2.67 -6.43
C GLN A 205 3.64 -3.34 -6.16
N TYR A 206 3.55 -4.67 -6.29
CA TYR A 206 2.29 -5.40 -6.10
C TYR A 206 2.00 -5.72 -4.62
N THR A 207 2.99 -5.58 -3.76
CA THR A 207 2.91 -5.92 -2.34
C THR A 207 1.87 -5.11 -1.56
N PRO A 208 1.77 -3.76 -1.70
CA PRO A 208 0.95 -2.95 -0.80
C PRO A 208 -0.52 -3.33 -0.79
N CYS A 209 -1.15 -3.47 -1.96
CA CYS A 209 -2.56 -3.86 -2.05
C CYS A 209 -2.83 -5.21 -1.39
N PHE A 210 -1.93 -6.19 -1.60
CA PHE A 210 -2.05 -7.50 -0.96
C PHE A 210 -1.97 -7.39 0.57
N LEU A 211 -0.98 -6.68 1.10
CA LEU A 211 -0.79 -6.54 2.55
C LEU A 211 -1.96 -5.78 3.20
N ILE A 212 -2.41 -4.69 2.60
CA ILE A 212 -3.55 -3.90 3.12
C ILE A 212 -4.81 -4.77 3.15
N MET A 213 -5.09 -5.49 2.08
CA MET A 213 -6.21 -6.43 2.01
C MET A 213 -6.10 -7.50 3.11
N ALA A 214 -4.96 -8.16 3.22
CA ALA A 214 -4.77 -9.25 4.17
C ALA A 214 -4.81 -8.77 5.63
N ILE A 215 -4.13 -7.67 5.95
CA ILE A 215 -4.18 -7.05 7.29
C ILE A 215 -5.62 -6.59 7.59
N GLY A 216 -6.30 -5.97 6.62
CA GLY A 216 -7.70 -5.58 6.75
C GLY A 216 -8.61 -6.77 7.11
N CYS A 217 -8.43 -7.92 6.46
CA CYS A 217 -9.16 -9.15 6.78
C CYS A 217 -8.85 -9.67 8.19
N VAL A 218 -7.58 -9.66 8.60
CA VAL A 218 -7.17 -10.06 9.96
C VAL A 218 -7.80 -9.14 11.01
N VAL A 219 -7.71 -7.82 10.82
CA VAL A 219 -8.29 -6.82 11.73
C VAL A 219 -9.81 -6.99 11.83
N LEU A 220 -10.48 -7.19 10.70
CA LEU A 220 -11.92 -7.43 10.64
C LEU A 220 -12.33 -8.68 11.43
N LEU A 221 -11.65 -9.81 11.22
CA LEU A 221 -11.95 -11.06 11.90
C LEU A 221 -11.65 -10.98 13.41
N ARG A 222 -10.60 -10.25 13.82
CA ARG A 222 -10.23 -10.09 15.23
C ARG A 222 -11.12 -9.11 15.99
N HIS A 223 -11.61 -8.07 15.32
CA HIS A 223 -12.31 -6.94 15.94
C HIS A 223 -13.70 -6.69 15.36
N THR A 224 -14.40 -7.75 14.92
CA THR A 224 -15.72 -7.69 14.28
C THR A 224 -16.70 -6.77 15.02
N ASN A 225 -16.80 -6.87 16.36
CA ASN A 225 -17.74 -6.08 17.15
C ASN A 225 -17.47 -4.57 17.09
N ILE A 226 -16.19 -4.16 17.03
CA ILE A 226 -15.80 -2.74 16.94
C ILE A 226 -16.07 -2.25 15.53
N ILE A 227 -15.71 -3.07 14.52
CA ILE A 227 -15.88 -2.71 13.11
C ILE A 227 -17.35 -2.60 12.76
N ASN A 228 -18.22 -3.46 13.26
CA ASN A 228 -19.67 -3.36 13.06
C ASN A 228 -20.22 -2.01 13.53
N LYS A 229 -19.66 -1.45 14.59
CA LYS A 229 -20.06 -0.13 15.11
C LYS A 229 -19.49 1.03 14.28
N PHE A 230 -18.30 0.86 13.69
CA PHE A 230 -17.53 1.91 12.99
C PHE A 230 -17.08 1.45 11.60
N ASN A 231 -17.93 0.69 10.88
CA ASN A 231 -17.57 0.11 9.58
C ASN A 231 -17.12 1.17 8.57
N TRP A 232 -17.80 2.31 8.53
CA TRP A 232 -17.43 3.42 7.66
C TRP A 232 -16.01 3.95 7.93
N LEU A 233 -15.59 4.02 9.21
CA LEU A 233 -14.24 4.47 9.57
C LEU A 233 -13.18 3.43 9.22
N PHE A 234 -13.50 2.14 9.38
CA PHE A 234 -12.63 1.05 8.97
C PHE A 234 -12.36 1.07 7.46
N PHE A 235 -13.41 1.16 6.64
CA PHE A 235 -13.25 1.23 5.18
C PHE A 235 -12.63 2.54 4.72
N LEU A 236 -12.89 3.67 5.38
CA LEU A 236 -12.17 4.93 5.17
C LEU A 236 -10.66 4.73 5.38
N SER A 237 -10.26 4.09 6.49
CA SER A 237 -8.86 3.82 6.80
C SER A 237 -8.20 2.88 5.79
N LEU A 238 -8.91 1.86 5.27
CA LEU A 238 -8.41 1.02 4.19
C LEU A 238 -8.18 1.81 2.91
N GLY A 239 -9.09 2.73 2.55
CA GLY A 239 -8.92 3.62 1.40
C GLY A 239 -7.70 4.53 1.56
N MET A 240 -7.54 5.16 2.73
CA MET A 240 -6.36 5.99 3.06
C MET A 240 -5.05 5.19 2.95
N ALA A 241 -5.00 3.99 3.57
CA ALA A 241 -3.82 3.13 3.51
C ALA A 241 -3.50 2.72 2.06
N THR A 242 -4.53 2.42 1.26
CA THR A 242 -4.36 2.09 -0.15
C THR A 242 -3.76 3.27 -0.91
N SER A 243 -4.30 4.47 -0.76
CA SER A 243 -3.76 5.68 -1.40
C SER A 243 -2.33 6.02 -0.94
N TYR A 244 -1.98 5.71 0.31
CA TYR A 244 -0.65 5.98 0.86
C TYR A 244 0.42 5.06 0.31
N PHE A 245 0.13 3.75 0.20
CA PHE A 245 1.13 2.73 -0.10
C PHE A 245 1.12 2.24 -1.55
N ASP A 246 0.01 2.43 -2.30
CA ASP A 246 -0.16 1.84 -3.63
C ASP A 246 0.08 2.82 -4.77
N PHE A 247 0.52 2.28 -5.89
CA PHE A 247 0.78 2.95 -7.17
C PHE A 247 -0.35 2.73 -8.20
N LEU A 248 -1.60 2.66 -7.80
CA LEU A 248 -2.72 2.35 -8.70
C LEU A 248 -2.62 0.95 -9.34
N THR A 249 -2.05 -0.02 -8.64
CA THR A 249 -1.87 -1.37 -9.17
C THR A 249 -3.21 -2.12 -9.29
N TYR A 250 -3.77 -2.57 -8.17
CA TYR A 250 -5.07 -3.23 -8.09
C TYR A 250 -5.83 -2.82 -6.82
N PRO A 251 -6.08 -1.51 -6.62
CA PRO A 251 -6.56 -0.97 -5.34
C PRO A 251 -7.90 -1.53 -4.89
N LEU A 252 -8.78 -1.96 -5.83
CA LEU A 252 -10.10 -2.48 -5.51
C LEU A 252 -10.08 -3.77 -4.68
N VAL A 253 -8.98 -4.51 -4.66
CA VAL A 253 -8.87 -5.71 -3.82
C VAL A 253 -8.91 -5.37 -2.33
N THR A 254 -8.39 -4.19 -1.95
CA THR A 254 -8.38 -3.70 -0.56
C THR A 254 -9.77 -3.32 -0.05
N LEU A 255 -10.71 -3.03 -0.95
CA LEU A 255 -12.13 -2.87 -0.66
C LEU A 255 -12.87 -4.20 -0.76
N GLY A 256 -12.75 -4.88 -1.91
CA GLY A 256 -13.64 -5.98 -2.29
C GLY A 256 -13.56 -7.18 -1.36
N ILE A 257 -12.36 -7.65 -1.06
CA ILE A 257 -12.17 -8.84 -0.22
C ILE A 257 -12.60 -8.59 1.24
N PRO A 258 -12.16 -7.51 1.92
CA PRO A 258 -12.67 -7.18 3.25
C PRO A 258 -14.18 -6.94 3.28
N LEU A 259 -14.77 -6.34 2.24
CA LEU A 259 -16.20 -6.10 2.15
C LEU A 259 -17.00 -7.40 2.04
N ILE A 260 -16.56 -8.33 1.19
CA ILE A 260 -17.19 -9.65 1.07
C ILE A 260 -17.13 -10.36 2.42
N LEU A 261 -15.97 -10.36 3.08
CA LEU A 261 -15.82 -10.98 4.39
C LEU A 261 -16.69 -10.31 5.46
N TYR A 262 -16.75 -8.98 5.47
CA TYR A 262 -17.63 -8.21 6.36
C TYR A 262 -19.10 -8.62 6.22
N LEU A 263 -19.60 -8.75 5.00
CA LEU A 263 -20.97 -9.17 4.71
C LEU A 263 -21.27 -10.62 5.09
N GLN A 264 -20.27 -11.49 5.18
CA GLN A 264 -20.43 -12.87 5.66
C GLN A 264 -20.51 -12.95 7.20
N LEU A 265 -19.89 -12.00 7.89
CA LEU A 265 -19.96 -11.92 9.36
C LEU A 265 -21.26 -11.30 9.87
N GLU A 266 -21.98 -10.58 9.01
CA GLU A 266 -23.21 -9.86 9.35
C GLU A 266 -24.48 -10.62 8.94
N THR A 267 -25.44 -10.71 9.86
CA THR A 267 -26.78 -11.24 9.56
C THR A 267 -27.75 -10.10 9.26
N SER A 268 -27.68 -9.55 8.05
CA SER A 268 -28.47 -8.40 7.64
C SER A 268 -29.51 -8.76 6.59
N SER A 269 -30.63 -8.02 6.53
CA SER A 269 -31.60 -8.12 5.44
C SER A 269 -30.99 -7.63 4.11
N PRO A 270 -31.53 -8.02 2.94
CA PRO A 270 -31.02 -7.58 1.64
C PRO A 270 -30.91 -6.05 1.51
N SER A 271 -31.89 -5.32 2.02
CA SER A 271 -31.91 -3.85 2.01
C SER A 271 -30.79 -3.25 2.88
N GLN A 272 -30.54 -3.84 4.06
CA GLN A 272 -29.45 -3.43 4.93
C GLN A 272 -28.08 -3.74 4.31
N ARG A 273 -27.93 -4.89 3.65
CA ARG A 273 -26.70 -5.26 2.93
C ARG A 273 -26.38 -4.27 1.81
N PHE A 274 -27.38 -3.87 1.03
CA PHE A 274 -27.18 -2.85 -0.01
C PHE A 274 -26.67 -1.53 0.60
N PHE A 275 -27.28 -1.08 1.69
CA PHE A 275 -26.85 0.14 2.38
C PHE A 275 -25.43 0.00 2.96
N GLN A 276 -25.07 -1.15 3.51
CA GLN A 276 -23.71 -1.43 4.01
C GLN A 276 -22.69 -1.40 2.87
N ILE A 277 -22.96 -2.07 1.74
CA ILE A 277 -22.09 -2.05 0.56
C ILE A 277 -21.85 -0.61 0.12
N THR A 278 -22.92 0.17 -0.05
CA THR A 278 -22.82 1.57 -0.50
C THR A 278 -22.01 2.41 0.49
N THR A 279 -22.32 2.31 1.79
CA THR A 279 -21.62 3.09 2.82
C THR A 279 -20.14 2.74 2.90
N CYS A 280 -19.80 1.46 2.92
CA CYS A 280 -18.40 1.00 3.00
C CYS A 280 -17.61 1.40 1.74
N SER A 281 -18.21 1.24 0.56
CA SER A 281 -17.57 1.60 -0.72
C SER A 281 -17.36 3.11 -0.84
N LEU A 282 -18.35 3.93 -0.48
CA LEU A 282 -18.21 5.38 -0.45
C LEU A 282 -17.15 5.83 0.56
N SER A 283 -17.14 5.22 1.76
CA SER A 283 -16.14 5.55 2.78
C SER A 283 -14.72 5.20 2.31
N TRP A 284 -14.52 4.04 1.68
CA TRP A 284 -13.25 3.65 1.09
C TRP A 284 -12.85 4.64 0.00
N GLY A 285 -13.76 4.99 -0.92
CA GLY A 285 -13.51 5.96 -2.00
C GLY A 285 -13.15 7.35 -1.47
N ILE A 286 -13.85 7.83 -0.43
CA ILE A 286 -13.52 9.11 0.23
C ILE A 286 -12.13 9.04 0.87
N GLY A 287 -11.79 7.93 1.54
CA GLY A 287 -10.47 7.71 2.09
C GLY A 287 -9.38 7.73 1.03
N TYR A 288 -9.60 7.03 -0.07
CA TYR A 288 -8.65 6.90 -1.17
C TYR A 288 -8.40 8.24 -1.88
N ILE A 289 -9.47 8.88 -2.37
CA ILE A 289 -9.38 10.14 -3.12
C ILE A 289 -8.99 11.30 -2.21
N GLY A 290 -9.57 11.36 -1.00
CA GLY A 290 -9.28 12.42 -0.04
C GLY A 290 -7.82 12.42 0.39
N PHE A 291 -7.27 11.24 0.69
CA PHE A 291 -5.87 11.10 1.08
C PHE A 291 -4.91 11.44 -0.07
N TRP A 292 -5.29 11.13 -1.30
CA TRP A 292 -4.52 11.52 -2.48
C TRP A 292 -4.53 13.03 -2.69
N ALA A 293 -5.69 13.68 -2.55
CA ALA A 293 -5.80 15.14 -2.61
C ALA A 293 -4.96 15.84 -1.53
N GLU A 294 -4.89 15.27 -0.31
CA GLU A 294 -4.04 15.79 0.77
C GLU A 294 -2.56 15.74 0.44
N LYS A 295 -2.09 14.73 -0.31
CA LYS A 295 -0.71 14.68 -0.83
C LYS A 295 -0.40 15.90 -1.69
N TRP A 296 -1.30 16.25 -2.61
CA TRP A 296 -1.11 17.41 -3.48
C TRP A 296 -1.17 18.74 -2.71
N LEU A 297 -2.13 18.87 -1.78
CA LEU A 297 -2.21 20.05 -0.91
C LEU A 297 -0.91 20.24 -0.10
N LEU A 298 -0.45 19.19 0.55
CA LEU A 298 0.75 19.22 1.39
C LEU A 298 2.00 19.47 0.54
N GLY A 299 2.12 18.80 -0.61
CA GLY A 299 3.21 19.01 -1.57
C GLY A 299 3.23 20.45 -2.07
N SER A 300 2.08 21.01 -2.48
CA SER A 300 1.98 22.40 -2.95
C SER A 300 2.42 23.41 -1.90
N VAL A 301 2.08 23.19 -0.63
CA VAL A 301 2.50 24.08 0.47
C VAL A 301 4.00 23.99 0.74
N ILE A 302 4.58 22.78 0.71
CA ILE A 302 5.99 22.56 1.07
C ILE A 302 6.92 22.96 -0.08
N LEU A 303 6.56 22.59 -1.31
CA LEU A 303 7.37 22.86 -2.51
C LEU A 303 7.12 24.26 -3.07
N GLN A 304 6.10 24.98 -2.60
CA GLN A 304 5.66 26.29 -3.10
C GLN A 304 5.32 26.25 -4.59
N GLU A 305 4.83 25.14 -5.08
CA GLU A 305 4.42 24.88 -6.45
C GLU A 305 2.96 24.44 -6.50
N ASN A 306 2.29 24.67 -7.62
CA ASN A 306 0.91 24.19 -7.82
C ASN A 306 0.95 22.75 -8.38
N LEU A 307 0.55 21.76 -7.57
CA LEU A 307 0.51 20.35 -7.96
C LEU A 307 -0.88 19.87 -8.43
N PHE A 308 -1.86 20.77 -8.57
CA PHE A 308 -3.23 20.47 -9.03
C PHE A 308 -3.36 20.56 -10.54
#